data_3d9f25964eea35ad25500b8569273004
#
_entry.id   3d9f25964eea35ad25500b8569273004
#
_cell.length_a   1.000
_cell.length_b   1.000
_cell.length_c   1.000
_cell.angle_alpha   90.00
_cell.angle_beta   90.00
_cell.angle_gamma   90.00
#
_symmetry.space_group_name_H-M   'P 1'
#
loop_
_entity.id
_entity.type
_entity.pdbx_description
1 polymer ?
#
loop_
_entity_poly.entity_id
_entity_poly.type
_entity_poly.pdbx_seq_one_letter_code
_entity_poly.pdbx_strand_id
1 'polypeptide(L)'
;CIRDRDMTYQELRQSLPAVEDINTFLSSHQVGVAQLAIAYCDALVNTDGNPDPTTPAMFPGFNFDAPAATAFSAGSRDLFVDPLINRIMGSGLTSQPAYADVYSELASVTASGARPDNLIDRLIAGGSNTRAISKGVCAAMLGNATTLVQ
;
A
#
# COMPACT_ATOMS: atom_id res chain seq x y z
N CYS A 1 -11.83 -10.87 10.53
CA CYS A 1 -11.12 -10.20 9.39
C CYS A 1 -11.95 -10.10 8.11
N ILE A 2 -12.46 -11.20 7.54
CA ILE A 2 -13.29 -11.14 6.30
C ILE A 2 -14.57 -10.32 6.55
N ARG A 3 -15.23 -10.56 7.67
CA ARG A 3 -16.48 -9.88 8.05
C ARG A 3 -16.32 -8.36 8.20
N ASP A 4 -15.21 -7.89 8.77
CA ASP A 4 -14.97 -6.46 8.97
C ASP A 4 -14.71 -5.74 7.63
N ARG A 5 -14.02 -6.38 6.70
CA ARG A 5 -13.82 -5.88 5.33
C ARG A 5 -15.13 -5.78 4.56
N ASP A 6 -15.97 -6.80 4.68
CA ASP A 6 -17.30 -6.81 4.05
C ASP A 6 -18.19 -5.70 4.61
N MET A 7 -18.14 -5.44 5.93
CA MET A 7 -18.86 -4.34 6.55
C MET A 7 -18.38 -2.98 6.02
N THR A 8 -17.07 -2.74 6.00
CA THR A 8 -16.49 -1.51 5.45
C THR A 8 -16.89 -1.30 3.98
N TYR A 9 -16.85 -2.35 3.16
CA TYR A 9 -17.31 -2.27 1.77
C TYR A 9 -18.80 -1.93 1.67
N GLN A 10 -19.67 -2.55 2.48
CA GLN A 10 -21.10 -2.28 2.47
C GLN A 10 -21.42 -0.84 2.90
N GLU A 11 -20.69 -0.30 3.85
CA GLU A 11 -20.85 1.10 4.27
C GLU A 11 -20.39 2.09 3.18
N LEU A 12 -19.31 1.78 2.48
CA LEU A 12 -18.71 2.67 1.47
C LEU A 12 -19.30 2.49 0.06
N ARG A 13 -20.05 1.41 -0.19
CA ARG A 13 -20.52 1.08 -1.57
C ARG A 13 -21.30 2.19 -2.25
N GLN A 14 -21.98 3.06 -1.50
CA GLN A 14 -22.70 4.22 -2.05
C GLN A 14 -21.76 5.35 -2.49
N SER A 15 -20.55 5.38 -1.92
CA SER A 15 -19.50 6.34 -2.24
C SER A 15 -18.51 5.81 -3.29
N LEU A 16 -18.67 4.56 -3.72
CA LEU A 16 -17.84 3.97 -4.77
C LEU A 16 -18.49 4.16 -6.14
N PRO A 17 -17.71 4.20 -7.23
CA PRO A 17 -18.25 4.26 -8.57
C PRO A 17 -19.19 3.09 -8.86
N ALA A 18 -20.37 3.37 -9.39
CA ALA A 18 -21.37 2.36 -9.72
C ALA A 18 -21.26 1.83 -11.16
N VAL A 19 -20.35 2.38 -11.95
CA VAL A 19 -20.16 2.08 -13.38
C VAL A 19 -18.71 1.68 -13.65
N GLU A 20 -18.50 0.75 -14.57
CA GLU A 20 -17.18 0.28 -14.95
C GLU A 20 -16.38 1.32 -15.76
N ASP A 21 -17.08 2.21 -16.47
CA ASP A 21 -16.46 3.26 -17.29
C ASP A 21 -16.47 4.59 -16.52
N ILE A 22 -15.37 4.88 -15.81
CA ILE A 22 -15.23 6.05 -14.96
C ILE A 22 -14.75 7.23 -15.79
N ASN A 23 -15.70 7.98 -16.37
CA ASN A 23 -15.38 9.22 -17.11
C ASN A 23 -15.10 10.41 -16.18
N THR A 24 -15.51 10.34 -14.90
CA THR A 24 -15.30 11.40 -13.93
C THR A 24 -15.07 10.81 -12.54
N PHE A 25 -13.89 11.06 -11.98
CA PHE A 25 -13.56 10.64 -10.63
C PHE A 25 -13.92 11.75 -9.63
N LEU A 26 -15.01 11.55 -8.89
CA LEU A 26 -15.45 12.51 -7.88
C LEU A 26 -14.58 12.40 -6.62
N SER A 27 -14.42 13.50 -5.90
CA SER A 27 -13.68 13.52 -4.62
C SER A 27 -14.25 12.56 -3.58
N SER A 28 -15.57 12.32 -3.58
CA SER A 28 -16.21 11.31 -2.74
C SER A 28 -15.77 9.88 -3.08
N HIS A 29 -15.60 9.56 -4.36
CA HIS A 29 -15.05 8.27 -4.80
C HIS A 29 -13.63 8.07 -4.29
N GLN A 30 -12.79 9.11 -4.39
CA GLN A 30 -11.40 9.07 -3.93
C GLN A 30 -11.30 8.81 -2.43
N VAL A 31 -12.15 9.47 -1.63
CA VAL A 31 -12.23 9.25 -0.18
C VAL A 31 -12.69 7.82 0.14
N GLY A 32 -13.76 7.34 -0.51
CA GLY A 32 -14.27 5.98 -0.33
C GLY A 32 -13.24 4.90 -0.66
N VAL A 33 -12.53 5.07 -1.78
CA VAL A 33 -11.46 4.15 -2.19
C VAL A 33 -10.30 4.20 -1.21
N ALA A 34 -9.86 5.38 -0.75
CA ALA A 34 -8.78 5.50 0.22
C ALA A 34 -9.13 4.82 1.55
N GLN A 35 -10.36 4.98 2.05
CA GLN A 35 -10.83 4.32 3.25
C GLN A 35 -10.86 2.79 3.09
N LEU A 36 -11.33 2.31 1.95
CA LEU A 36 -11.34 0.88 1.64
C LEU A 36 -9.92 0.32 1.54
N ALA A 37 -9.02 1.03 0.86
CA ALA A 37 -7.60 0.66 0.77
C ALA A 37 -6.95 0.54 2.14
N ILE A 38 -7.20 1.50 3.05
CA ILE A 38 -6.70 1.46 4.43
C ILE A 38 -7.24 0.22 5.15
N ALA A 39 -8.53 -0.08 5.06
CA ALA A 39 -9.14 -1.23 5.73
C ALA A 39 -8.60 -2.56 5.21
N TYR A 40 -8.41 -2.70 3.89
CA TYR A 40 -7.81 -3.90 3.30
C TYR A 40 -6.35 -4.08 3.70
N CYS A 41 -5.55 -3.02 3.67
CA CYS A 41 -4.14 -3.08 4.05
C CYS A 41 -3.96 -3.29 5.55
N ASP A 42 -4.87 -2.75 6.37
CA ASP A 42 -4.89 -3.03 7.81
C ASP A 42 -5.09 -4.52 8.08
N ALA A 43 -6.09 -5.13 7.43
CA ALA A 43 -6.34 -6.56 7.55
C ALA A 43 -5.20 -7.41 6.99
N LEU A 44 -4.57 -7.00 5.88
CA LEU A 44 -3.46 -7.73 5.26
C LEU A 44 -2.21 -7.73 6.13
N VAL A 45 -1.82 -6.58 6.66
CA VAL A 45 -0.59 -6.43 7.46
C VAL A 45 -0.79 -6.86 8.91
N ASN A 46 -1.99 -6.84 9.35
CA ASN A 46 -2.57 -7.08 10.67
C ASN A 46 -1.77 -6.56 11.87
N THR A 47 -2.33 -5.57 12.50
CA THR A 47 -1.78 -4.96 13.72
C THR A 47 -2.24 -5.67 15.00
N ASP A 48 -3.26 -6.53 14.94
CA ASP A 48 -3.96 -7.05 16.12
C ASP A 48 -3.48 -8.45 16.58
N GLY A 49 -2.35 -8.92 16.07
CA GLY A 49 -1.73 -10.16 16.53
C GLY A 49 -2.33 -11.46 15.97
N ASN A 50 -3.29 -11.38 15.06
CA ASN A 50 -3.85 -12.53 14.34
C ASN A 50 -3.61 -12.39 12.83
N PRO A 51 -2.39 -12.70 12.34
CA PRO A 51 -2.00 -12.45 10.97
C PRO A 51 -2.93 -13.15 9.98
N ASP A 52 -3.35 -12.41 8.95
CA ASP A 52 -4.03 -13.00 7.81
C ASP A 52 -3.09 -14.07 7.21
N PRO A 53 -3.55 -15.30 6.98
CA PRO A 53 -2.71 -16.38 6.47
C PRO A 53 -2.12 -16.08 5.08
N THR A 54 -2.63 -15.08 4.38
CA THR A 54 -2.11 -14.64 3.08
C THR A 54 -0.89 -13.71 3.21
N THR A 55 -0.67 -13.09 4.37
CA THR A 55 0.45 -12.15 4.59
C THR A 55 1.83 -12.78 4.33
N PRO A 56 2.16 -13.97 4.88
CA PRO A 56 3.44 -14.62 4.58
C PRO A 56 3.58 -15.03 3.11
N ALA A 57 2.48 -15.42 2.47
CA ALA A 57 2.48 -15.78 1.05
C ALA A 57 2.65 -14.56 0.13
N MET A 58 2.18 -13.40 0.57
CA MET A 58 2.34 -12.17 -0.18
C MET A 58 3.74 -11.54 0.00
N PHE A 59 4.30 -11.61 1.20
CA PHE A 59 5.57 -10.99 1.56
C PHE A 59 6.55 -12.02 2.14
N PRO A 60 7.04 -12.96 1.32
CA PRO A 60 7.91 -14.03 1.80
C PRO A 60 9.23 -13.48 2.37
N GLY A 61 9.53 -13.82 3.61
CA GLY A 61 10.77 -13.41 4.29
C GLY A 61 10.77 -12.00 4.86
N PHE A 62 9.72 -11.19 4.68
CA PHE A 62 9.63 -9.88 5.30
C PHE A 62 9.23 -9.98 6.78
N ASN A 63 10.00 -9.33 7.66
CA ASN A 63 9.75 -9.37 9.10
C ASN A 63 8.99 -8.12 9.57
N PHE A 64 7.69 -8.26 9.80
CA PHE A 64 6.81 -7.19 10.28
C PHE A 64 7.04 -6.79 11.74
N ASP A 65 7.75 -7.61 12.53
CA ASP A 65 7.99 -7.36 13.95
C ASP A 65 9.39 -6.76 14.20
N ALA A 66 10.23 -6.67 13.17
CA ALA A 66 11.52 -6.01 13.27
C ALA A 66 11.35 -4.48 13.42
N PRO A 67 12.34 -3.78 14.03
CA PRO A 67 12.37 -2.31 14.01
C PRO A 67 12.33 -1.77 12.58
N ALA A 68 11.62 -0.66 12.35
CA ALA A 68 11.38 -0.11 11.03
C ALA A 68 12.67 0.12 10.21
N ALA A 69 13.70 0.68 10.83
CA ALA A 69 14.99 0.90 10.18
C ALA A 69 15.68 -0.41 9.72
N THR A 70 15.42 -1.52 10.40
CA THR A 70 15.95 -2.85 10.05
C THR A 70 15.11 -3.51 8.95
N ALA A 71 13.78 -3.51 9.14
CA ALA A 71 12.84 -4.11 8.18
C ALA A 71 12.90 -3.44 6.81
N PHE A 72 13.05 -2.12 6.79
CA PHE A 72 13.16 -1.33 5.57
C PHE A 72 14.58 -0.87 5.25
N SER A 73 15.61 -1.63 5.69
CA SER A 73 16.99 -1.41 5.23
C SER A 73 17.11 -1.65 3.72
N ALA A 74 18.17 -1.13 3.10
CA ALA A 74 18.38 -1.21 1.64
C ALA A 74 18.26 -2.63 1.06
N GLY A 75 18.62 -3.67 1.84
CA GLY A 75 18.56 -5.07 1.40
C GLY A 75 17.24 -5.79 1.73
N SER A 76 16.38 -5.21 2.56
CA SER A 76 15.18 -5.88 3.07
C SER A 76 13.88 -5.25 2.56
N ARG A 77 13.91 -3.97 2.18
CA ARG A 77 12.69 -3.24 1.72
C ARG A 77 12.08 -3.85 0.47
N ASP A 78 12.88 -4.43 -0.40
CA ASP A 78 12.44 -5.08 -1.63
C ASP A 78 11.57 -6.31 -1.36
N LEU A 79 11.79 -7.00 -0.23
CA LEU A 79 10.94 -8.13 0.20
C LEU A 79 9.48 -7.70 0.45
N PHE A 80 9.24 -6.42 0.68
CA PHE A 80 7.91 -5.86 0.85
C PHE A 80 7.43 -5.11 -0.40
N VAL A 81 8.27 -4.25 -0.98
CA VAL A 81 7.87 -3.33 -2.05
C VAL A 81 7.68 -4.04 -3.38
N ASP A 82 8.59 -4.95 -3.76
CA ASP A 82 8.48 -5.67 -5.03
C ASP A 82 7.22 -6.54 -5.14
N PRO A 83 6.88 -7.38 -4.13
CA PRO A 83 5.63 -8.11 -4.17
C PRO A 83 4.40 -7.21 -4.19
N LEU A 84 4.45 -6.07 -3.50
CA LEU A 84 3.36 -5.12 -3.45
C LEU A 84 3.09 -4.51 -4.83
N ILE A 85 4.13 -3.95 -5.48
CA ILE A 85 4.01 -3.36 -6.81
C ILE A 85 3.57 -4.42 -7.83
N ASN A 86 4.23 -5.57 -7.86
CA ASN A 86 3.97 -6.62 -8.86
C ASN A 86 2.56 -7.25 -8.74
N ARG A 87 1.93 -7.18 -7.57
CA ARG A 87 0.59 -7.75 -7.35
C ARG A 87 -0.54 -6.76 -7.51
N ILE A 88 -0.27 -5.48 -7.24
CA ILE A 88 -1.27 -4.41 -7.35
C ILE A 88 -1.29 -3.81 -8.74
N MET A 89 -0.12 -3.60 -9.34
CA MET A 89 -0.04 -3.09 -10.70
C MET A 89 -0.29 -4.24 -11.71
N GLY A 90 -1.10 -3.96 -12.72
CA GLY A 90 -1.24 -4.85 -13.87
C GLY A 90 0.06 -4.92 -14.68
N SER A 91 0.13 -5.83 -15.61
CA SER A 91 1.27 -5.95 -16.53
C SER A 91 0.87 -5.55 -17.95
N GLY A 92 1.68 -4.70 -18.59
CA GLY A 92 1.51 -4.37 -20.01
C GLY A 92 0.41 -3.36 -20.32
N LEU A 93 -0.06 -2.61 -19.35
CA LEU A 93 -1.04 -1.54 -19.56
C LEU A 93 -0.32 -0.24 -19.94
N THR A 94 -0.77 0.41 -21.01
CA THR A 94 -0.13 1.65 -21.54
C THR A 94 -0.36 2.86 -20.65
N SER A 95 -1.36 2.81 -19.78
CA SER A 95 -1.72 3.88 -18.81
C SER A 95 -0.98 3.80 -17.49
N GLN A 96 -0.20 2.73 -17.26
CA GLN A 96 0.51 2.56 -15.99
C GLN A 96 1.86 3.29 -15.98
N PRO A 97 2.25 3.88 -14.83
CA PRO A 97 3.61 4.37 -14.65
C PRO A 97 4.62 3.22 -14.71
N ALA A 98 5.87 3.52 -15.07
CA ALA A 98 6.91 2.53 -15.04
C ALA A 98 7.16 2.04 -13.59
N TYR A 99 7.52 0.74 -13.45
CA TYR A 99 7.87 0.15 -12.16
C TYR A 99 8.90 0.99 -11.39
N ALA A 100 9.95 1.45 -12.09
CA ALA A 100 11.01 2.24 -11.47
C ALA A 100 10.52 3.58 -10.89
N ASP A 101 9.54 4.21 -11.52
CA ASP A 101 8.97 5.47 -11.04
C ASP A 101 8.18 5.23 -9.75
N VAL A 102 7.32 4.20 -9.73
CA VAL A 102 6.56 3.81 -8.54
C VAL A 102 7.48 3.39 -7.41
N TYR A 103 8.50 2.56 -7.70
CA TYR A 103 9.49 2.15 -6.73
C TYR A 103 10.24 3.34 -6.14
N SER A 104 10.62 4.32 -6.96
CA SER A 104 11.35 5.50 -6.50
C SER A 104 10.54 6.34 -5.50
N GLU A 105 9.25 6.51 -5.73
CA GLU A 105 8.35 7.24 -4.83
C GLU A 105 8.11 6.50 -3.50
N LEU A 106 8.10 5.18 -3.52
CA LEU A 106 7.84 4.37 -2.34
C LEU A 106 9.09 4.11 -1.51
N ALA A 107 10.22 3.76 -2.15
CA ALA A 107 11.30 3.04 -1.52
C ALA A 107 12.71 3.42 -1.96
N SER A 108 12.92 4.36 -2.86
CA SER A 108 14.27 4.75 -3.31
C SER A 108 15.14 5.17 -2.12
N VAL A 109 16.33 4.56 -2.01
CA VAL A 109 17.23 4.85 -0.88
C VAL A 109 17.73 6.28 -0.97
N THR A 110 17.37 7.10 0.02
CA THR A 110 17.83 8.47 0.13
C THR A 110 19.31 8.52 0.52
N ALA A 111 20.09 9.38 -0.13
CA ALA A 111 21.47 9.59 0.24
C ALA A 111 21.59 10.08 1.70
N SER A 112 22.61 9.62 2.41
CA SER A 112 22.83 10.00 3.82
C SER A 112 22.87 11.52 3.98
N GLY A 113 22.08 12.07 4.89
CA GLY A 113 21.98 13.50 5.17
C GLY A 113 21.01 14.28 4.27
N ALA A 114 20.44 13.67 3.24
CA ALA A 114 19.38 14.27 2.44
C ALA A 114 18.02 14.15 3.13
N ARG A 115 17.08 15.04 2.80
CA ARG A 115 15.68 14.90 3.22
C ARG A 115 15.10 13.67 2.55
N PRO A 116 14.35 12.82 3.29
CA PRO A 116 13.70 11.65 2.69
C PRO A 116 12.73 12.06 1.58
N ASP A 117 12.94 11.55 0.38
CA ASP A 117 12.08 11.84 -0.77
C ASP A 117 10.99 10.77 -0.96
N ASN A 118 11.25 9.52 -0.54
CA ASN A 118 10.32 8.42 -0.66
C ASN A 118 9.41 8.27 0.57
N LEU A 119 8.27 7.60 0.37
CA LEU A 119 7.24 7.43 1.39
C LEU A 119 7.75 6.65 2.62
N ILE A 120 8.49 5.55 2.41
CA ILE A 120 8.99 4.69 3.50
C ILE A 120 9.89 5.48 4.44
N ASP A 121 10.88 6.19 3.91
CA ASP A 121 11.84 6.93 4.74
C ASP A 121 11.19 8.12 5.45
N ARG A 122 10.17 8.75 4.84
CA ARG A 122 9.35 9.77 5.52
C ARG A 122 8.59 9.20 6.71
N LEU A 123 8.00 8.01 6.57
CA LEU A 123 7.27 7.34 7.66
C LEU A 123 8.22 6.86 8.77
N ILE A 124 9.42 6.38 8.41
CA ILE A 124 10.47 6.05 9.39
C ILE A 124 10.89 7.29 10.17
N ALA A 125 11.17 8.39 9.48
CA ALA A 125 11.53 9.67 10.10
C ALA A 125 10.42 10.23 11.00
N GLY A 126 9.15 9.93 10.69
CA GLY A 126 7.98 10.23 11.50
C GLY A 126 7.80 9.34 12.73
N GLY A 127 8.68 8.36 12.96
CA GLY A 127 8.63 7.46 14.12
C GLY A 127 7.60 6.32 14.01
N SER A 128 7.09 6.03 12.82
CA SER A 128 6.14 4.94 12.61
C SER A 128 6.81 3.58 12.76
N ASN A 129 6.10 2.59 13.32
CA ASN A 129 6.57 1.22 13.40
C ASN A 129 6.41 0.49 12.06
N THR A 130 7.05 -0.66 11.92
CA THR A 130 7.10 -1.46 10.67
C THR A 130 5.71 -1.77 10.13
N ARG A 131 4.77 -2.19 10.97
CA ARG A 131 3.40 -2.52 10.54
C ARG A 131 2.64 -1.29 10.08
N ALA A 132 2.77 -0.15 10.77
CA ALA A 132 2.15 1.10 10.37
C ALA A 132 2.71 1.61 9.02
N ILE A 133 4.02 1.50 8.80
CA ILE A 133 4.65 1.83 7.52
C ILE A 133 4.13 0.92 6.41
N SER A 134 4.15 -0.39 6.63
CA SER A 134 3.65 -1.38 5.67
C SER A 134 2.20 -1.11 5.27
N LYS A 135 1.34 -0.84 6.24
CA LYS A 135 -0.06 -0.44 6.03
C LYS A 135 -0.18 0.84 5.21
N GLY A 136 0.58 1.87 5.56
CA GLY A 136 0.56 3.16 4.86
C GLY A 136 1.02 3.03 3.40
N VAL A 137 2.09 2.30 3.15
CA VAL A 137 2.61 2.07 1.78
C VAL A 137 1.63 1.23 0.95
N CYS A 138 1.06 0.17 1.53
CA CYS A 138 0.03 -0.65 0.89
C CYS A 138 -1.20 0.18 0.56
N ALA A 139 -1.70 1.00 1.50
CA ALA A 139 -2.87 1.85 1.28
C ALA A 139 -2.61 2.94 0.22
N ALA A 140 -1.40 3.50 0.18
CA ALA A 140 -1.01 4.47 -0.84
C ALA A 140 -1.03 3.83 -2.25
N MET A 141 -0.57 2.59 -2.37
CA MET A 141 -0.61 1.84 -3.63
C MET A 141 -2.03 1.54 -4.07
N LEU A 142 -2.86 0.96 -3.19
CA LEU A 142 -4.25 0.59 -3.52
C LEU A 142 -5.15 1.80 -3.73
N GLY A 143 -4.91 2.90 -3.02
CA GLY A 143 -5.71 4.12 -3.11
C GLY A 143 -5.27 5.08 -4.22
N ASN A 144 -4.23 4.73 -4.99
CA ASN A 144 -3.73 5.59 -6.05
C ASN A 144 -4.65 5.54 -7.28
N ALA A 145 -4.89 6.70 -7.89
CA ALA A 145 -5.69 6.80 -9.10
C ALA A 145 -5.14 5.95 -10.26
N THR A 146 -3.82 5.76 -10.34
CA THR A 146 -3.18 4.93 -11.38
C THR A 146 -3.49 3.43 -11.27
N THR A 147 -3.92 2.97 -10.11
CA THR A 147 -4.36 1.57 -9.91
C THR A 147 -5.87 1.40 -10.09
N LEU A 148 -6.62 2.49 -10.08
CA LEU A 148 -8.08 2.49 -10.13
C LEU A 148 -8.62 2.80 -11.53
N VAL A 149 -7.86 3.54 -12.33
CA VAL A 149 -8.20 3.95 -13.70
C VAL A 149 -7.23 3.25 -14.64
N GLN A 150 -7.53 2.00 -14.96
CA GLN A 150 -6.74 1.17 -15.88
C GLN A 150 -7.53 0.87 -17.15
#